data_ecb4a006e3caba7cb90dfa5c9a34f8e8
#
_entry.id   ecb4a006e3caba7cb90dfa5c9a34f8e8
#
_cell.length_a   1.000
_cell.length_b   1.000
_cell.length_c   1.000
_cell.angle_alpha   90.00
_cell.angle_beta   90.00
_cell.angle_gamma   90.00
#
_symmetry.space_group_name_H-M   'P 1'
#
loop_
_entity.id
_entity.type
_entity.pdbx_description
1 polymer ?
#
loop_
_entity_poly.entity_id
_entity_poly.type
_entity_poly.pdbx_seq_one_letter_code
_entity_poly.pdbx_strand_id
1 'polypeptide(L)'
;YSVTPQCWNRPVDHGLNQTGVREAGKGGSAPGWIFRRGPSQFLSKKAKVDKIRLLCKDFYSYVEGLKTQFTKDVERKEDGSLNFEAMDKGDKIDEYWFSGDRPSAKGTEFLNKLSSFTAQIKATGGSSIVEGEMKKIEKRFATNKVKTEDGNVPWLDYNYKGFPLIASITKLSQIQADIKTTESDIISGMFQSDLVAAASLTAYQPIVVPDKTAFFQGETVTGKIILGKFDPNLVAKSVIVNGQSVKAEAGQAKFSFGAGSVGEKEITG
;
A
#
# COMPACT_ATOMS: atom_id res chain seq x y z
N TYR A 1 5.61 -24.19 -17.12
CA TYR A 1 6.42 -23.00 -16.89
C TYR A 1 6.85 -23.00 -15.44
N SER A 2 8.10 -23.41 -15.22
CA SER A 2 8.77 -23.44 -13.94
C SER A 2 9.15 -22.00 -13.57
N VAL A 3 8.46 -21.39 -12.63
CA VAL A 3 8.87 -20.12 -12.02
C VAL A 3 9.83 -20.46 -10.89
N THR A 4 11.11 -20.34 -11.16
CA THR A 4 12.17 -20.56 -10.16
C THR A 4 12.11 -19.50 -9.05
N PRO A 5 12.42 -19.87 -7.78
CA PRO A 5 12.37 -18.98 -6.61
C PRO A 5 13.42 -17.85 -6.59
N GLN A 6 14.19 -17.66 -7.65
CA GLN A 6 15.36 -16.75 -7.66
C GLN A 6 15.04 -15.25 -7.71
N CYS A 7 13.77 -14.83 -7.83
CA CYS A 7 13.43 -13.40 -7.87
C CYS A 7 13.41 -12.71 -6.51
N TRP A 8 13.70 -13.39 -5.40
CA TRP A 8 13.56 -12.82 -4.05
C TRP A 8 14.87 -12.27 -3.44
N ASN A 9 16.04 -12.56 -4.04
CA ASN A 9 17.34 -12.24 -3.43
C ASN A 9 18.21 -11.26 -4.22
N ARG A 10 17.63 -10.36 -4.98
CA ARG A 10 18.41 -9.18 -5.40
C ARG A 10 18.17 -8.06 -4.38
N PRO A 11 19.18 -7.66 -3.59
CA PRO A 11 19.14 -6.38 -2.92
C PRO A 11 19.07 -5.33 -4.03
N VAL A 12 18.03 -4.53 -4.04
CA VAL A 12 17.99 -3.31 -4.83
C VAL A 12 18.92 -2.35 -4.09
N ASP A 13 20.19 -2.38 -4.49
CA ASP A 13 21.20 -1.46 -4.02
C ASP A 13 20.93 -0.10 -4.68
N HIS A 14 19.94 0.60 -4.10
CA HIS A 14 19.77 2.02 -4.35
C HIS A 14 20.68 2.72 -3.36
N GLY A 15 21.84 3.19 -3.84
CA GLY A 15 22.77 4.04 -3.10
C GLY A 15 22.13 5.34 -2.61
N LEU A 16 21.18 5.20 -1.69
CA LEU A 16 20.62 6.26 -0.89
C LEU A 16 21.22 6.10 0.51
N ASN A 17 22.08 7.04 0.89
CA ASN A 17 22.52 7.15 2.26
C ASN A 17 21.28 7.37 3.15
N GLN A 18 21.38 7.10 4.45
CA GLN A 18 20.28 7.18 5.42
C GLN A 18 19.59 8.55 5.51
N THR A 19 20.09 9.57 4.83
CA THR A 19 19.53 10.93 4.81
C THR A 19 18.78 11.28 3.53
N GLY A 20 18.85 10.43 2.49
CA GLY A 20 18.12 10.65 1.22
C GLY A 20 18.53 11.91 0.47
N VAL A 21 19.71 12.43 0.69
CA VAL A 21 20.22 13.67 0.08
C VAL A 21 21.32 13.32 -0.91
N ARG A 22 21.07 13.56 -2.21
CA ARG A 22 22.18 13.73 -3.16
C ARG A 22 22.81 15.10 -2.88
N GLU A 23 24.09 15.14 -2.59
CA GLU A 23 24.86 16.37 -2.66
C GLU A 23 24.84 16.89 -4.09
N ALA A 24 24.16 18.00 -4.32
CA ALA A 24 24.24 18.72 -5.58
C ALA A 24 25.59 19.43 -5.64
N GLY A 25 26.36 19.12 -6.70
CA GLY A 25 27.63 19.77 -6.99
C GLY A 25 27.50 21.30 -7.00
N LYS A 26 28.55 21.96 -6.53
CA LYS A 26 28.71 23.41 -6.50
C LYS A 26 28.52 24.00 -7.90
N GLY A 27 27.52 24.87 -8.04
CA GLY A 27 27.38 25.75 -9.21
C GLY A 27 25.97 25.88 -9.72
N GLY A 28 25.24 26.91 -9.29
CA GLY A 28 23.96 27.32 -9.86
C GLY A 28 22.91 27.56 -8.80
N SER A 29 22.60 28.82 -8.53
CA SER A 29 21.48 29.24 -7.67
C SER A 29 20.16 28.85 -8.31
N ALA A 30 19.64 27.68 -7.96
CA ALA A 30 18.25 27.33 -8.23
C ALA A 30 17.35 27.97 -7.17
N PRO A 31 16.21 28.58 -7.52
CA PRO A 31 15.31 29.20 -6.56
C PRO A 31 14.79 28.16 -5.57
N GLY A 32 14.87 28.46 -4.29
CA GLY A 32 14.68 27.57 -3.14
C GLY A 32 13.25 27.07 -2.88
N TRP A 33 12.49 26.67 -3.89
CA TRP A 33 11.11 26.17 -3.77
C TRP A 33 10.98 24.68 -4.00
N ILE A 34 11.89 23.88 -3.46
CA ILE A 34 11.67 22.42 -3.43
C ILE A 34 10.85 22.11 -2.18
N PHE A 35 9.54 22.04 -2.33
CA PHE A 35 8.63 21.52 -1.32
C PHE A 35 8.95 20.04 -1.07
N ARG A 36 9.63 19.73 0.01
CA ARG A 36 9.78 18.36 0.49
C ARG A 36 8.49 17.97 1.22
N ARG A 37 7.76 16.98 0.71
CA ARG A 37 6.75 16.27 1.52
C ARG A 37 7.43 15.80 2.80
N GLY A 38 6.80 16.05 3.95
CA GLY A 38 7.40 15.75 5.25
C GLY A 38 7.83 14.29 5.36
N PRO A 39 9.03 14.01 5.86
CA PRO A 39 9.58 12.66 6.01
C PRO A 39 8.65 11.71 6.77
N SER A 40 7.83 12.22 7.69
CA SER A 40 6.97 11.45 8.57
C SER A 40 5.83 10.69 7.86
N GLN A 41 5.18 11.27 6.86
CA GLN A 41 4.09 10.61 6.14
C GLN A 41 4.60 9.48 5.22
N PHE A 42 5.73 9.73 4.55
CA PHE A 42 6.38 8.71 3.74
C PHE A 42 6.87 7.53 4.60
N LEU A 43 7.48 7.81 5.75
CA LEU A 43 7.94 6.78 6.68
C LEU A 43 6.78 5.96 7.26
N SER A 44 5.67 6.60 7.59
CA SER A 44 4.45 5.93 8.06
C SER A 44 3.86 4.98 7.01
N LYS A 45 3.78 5.41 5.75
CA LYS A 45 3.29 4.56 4.65
C LYS A 45 4.25 3.42 4.34
N LYS A 46 5.56 3.69 4.32
CA LYS A 46 6.59 2.65 4.15
C LYS A 46 6.44 1.56 5.22
N ALA A 47 6.32 1.93 6.48
CA ALA A 47 6.14 0.97 7.57
C ALA A 47 4.89 0.10 7.39
N LYS A 48 3.77 0.67 6.91
CA LYS A 48 2.56 -0.10 6.59
C LYS A 48 2.79 -1.07 5.43
N VAL A 49 3.43 -0.61 4.35
CA VAL A 49 3.76 -1.46 3.19
C VAL A 49 4.66 -2.61 3.60
N ASP A 50 5.71 -2.34 4.38
CA ASP A 50 6.65 -3.37 4.85
C ASP A 50 5.93 -4.41 5.72
N LYS A 51 5.01 -3.97 6.59
CA LYS A 51 4.19 -4.88 7.41
C LYS A 51 3.22 -5.71 6.58
N ILE A 52 2.58 -5.12 5.56
CA ILE A 52 1.70 -5.86 4.63
C ILE A 52 2.50 -6.91 3.85
N ARG A 53 3.68 -6.56 3.35
CA ARG A 53 4.57 -7.51 2.68
C ARG A 53 4.95 -8.68 3.58
N LEU A 54 5.25 -8.39 4.84
CA LEU A 54 5.57 -9.44 5.82
C LEU A 54 4.39 -10.38 6.04
N LEU A 55 3.18 -9.84 6.25
CA LEU A 55 1.96 -10.64 6.40
C LEU A 55 1.70 -11.53 5.18
N CYS A 56 1.85 -10.98 3.97
CA CYS A 56 1.71 -11.74 2.73
C CYS A 56 2.78 -12.83 2.60
N LYS A 57 4.03 -12.52 2.93
CA LYS A 57 5.14 -13.48 2.91
C LYS A 57 4.90 -14.64 3.89
N ASP A 58 4.49 -14.32 5.12
CA ASP A 58 4.28 -15.31 6.16
C ASP A 58 3.14 -16.28 5.79
N PHE A 59 2.03 -15.72 5.29
CA PHE A 59 0.91 -16.55 4.86
C PHE A 59 1.22 -17.36 3.60
N TYR A 60 1.93 -16.78 2.63
CA TYR A 60 2.42 -17.50 1.46
C TYR A 60 3.32 -18.68 1.85
N SER A 61 4.25 -18.45 2.77
CA SER A 61 5.16 -19.49 3.26
C SER A 61 4.44 -20.59 4.02
N TYR A 62 3.40 -20.25 4.79
CA TYR A 62 2.53 -21.24 5.44
C TYR A 62 1.85 -22.15 4.41
N VAL A 63 1.25 -21.58 3.36
CA VAL A 63 0.61 -22.34 2.27
C VAL A 63 1.63 -23.21 1.52
N GLU A 64 2.85 -22.68 1.27
CA GLU A 64 3.93 -23.46 0.66
C GLU A 64 4.36 -24.64 1.54
N GLY A 65 4.41 -24.43 2.87
CA GLY A 65 4.66 -25.50 3.82
C GLY A 65 3.62 -26.61 3.75
N LEU A 66 2.33 -26.28 3.62
CA LEU A 66 1.26 -27.27 3.42
C LEU A 66 1.44 -28.05 2.12
N LYS A 67 1.74 -27.36 1.01
CA LYS A 67 1.99 -28.01 -0.28
C LYS A 67 3.16 -28.96 -0.19
N THR A 68 4.26 -28.53 0.41
CA THR A 68 5.45 -29.37 0.63
C THR A 68 5.12 -30.61 1.47
N GLN A 69 4.35 -30.43 2.54
CA GLN A 69 3.94 -31.55 3.41
C GLN A 69 3.08 -32.57 2.66
N PHE A 70 2.10 -32.11 1.87
CA PHE A 70 1.21 -32.99 1.13
C PHE A 70 1.91 -33.71 -0.03
N THR A 71 2.94 -33.09 -0.61
CA THR A 71 3.69 -33.67 -1.73
C THR A 71 4.97 -34.39 -1.32
N LYS A 72 5.25 -34.51 -0.01
CA LYS A 72 6.49 -35.08 0.51
C LYS A 72 6.76 -36.49 0.00
N ASP A 73 5.72 -37.34 -0.02
CA ASP A 73 5.82 -38.73 -0.40
C ASP A 73 5.30 -39.01 -1.82
N VAL A 74 5.08 -37.96 -2.60
CA VAL A 74 4.67 -38.09 -4.00
C VAL A 74 5.89 -38.43 -4.83
N GLU A 75 5.76 -39.46 -5.65
CA GLU A 75 6.79 -39.89 -6.59
C GLU A 75 7.18 -38.73 -7.52
N ARG A 76 8.46 -38.62 -7.81
CA ARG A 76 8.98 -37.63 -8.73
C ARG A 76 9.42 -38.27 -10.03
N LYS A 77 9.23 -37.54 -11.12
CA LYS A 77 9.76 -37.96 -12.42
C LYS A 77 11.28 -37.80 -12.46
N GLU A 78 11.93 -38.33 -13.51
CA GLU A 78 13.38 -38.24 -13.70
C GLU A 78 13.89 -36.79 -13.74
N ASP A 79 13.08 -35.83 -14.21
CA ASP A 79 13.38 -34.39 -14.26
C ASP A 79 13.16 -33.68 -12.89
N GLY A 80 12.82 -34.42 -11.84
CA GLY A 80 12.55 -33.89 -10.50
C GLY A 80 11.17 -33.28 -10.31
N SER A 81 10.33 -33.22 -11.34
CA SER A 81 8.95 -32.73 -11.25
C SER A 81 8.05 -33.76 -10.53
N LEU A 82 6.94 -33.28 -9.96
CA LEU A 82 5.98 -34.18 -9.33
C LEU A 82 5.28 -35.06 -10.38
N ASN A 83 5.10 -36.33 -10.07
CA ASN A 83 4.29 -37.23 -10.88
C ASN A 83 2.81 -36.98 -10.60
N PHE A 84 2.13 -36.27 -11.51
CA PHE A 84 0.73 -35.90 -11.34
C PHE A 84 -0.22 -37.10 -11.32
N GLU A 85 0.13 -38.20 -12.00
CA GLU A 85 -0.67 -39.42 -11.98
C GLU A 85 -0.68 -40.07 -10.58
N ALA A 86 0.43 -39.96 -9.82
CA ALA A 86 0.50 -40.40 -8.44
C ALA A 86 -0.30 -39.54 -7.46
N MET A 87 -0.80 -38.37 -7.91
CA MET A 87 -1.56 -37.41 -7.09
C MET A 87 -3.10 -37.50 -7.27
N ASP A 88 -3.57 -38.56 -7.89
CA ASP A 88 -5.02 -38.77 -8.12
C ASP A 88 -5.78 -39.19 -6.83
N LYS A 89 -5.07 -39.63 -5.80
CA LYS A 89 -5.66 -40.03 -4.51
C LYS A 89 -5.86 -38.84 -3.59
N GLY A 90 -7.03 -38.79 -2.93
CA GLY A 90 -7.44 -37.69 -2.04
C GLY A 90 -7.20 -37.93 -0.54
N ASP A 91 -6.90 -39.17 -0.15
CA ASP A 91 -6.92 -39.63 1.24
C ASP A 91 -6.05 -38.74 2.18
N LYS A 92 -4.86 -38.33 1.73
CA LYS A 92 -3.93 -37.53 2.56
C LYS A 92 -4.48 -36.19 3.02
N ILE A 93 -5.27 -35.52 2.17
CA ILE A 93 -5.90 -34.24 2.51
C ILE A 93 -7.05 -34.45 3.48
N ASP A 94 -7.84 -35.48 3.23
CA ASP A 94 -8.98 -35.82 4.06
C ASP A 94 -8.53 -36.22 5.47
N GLU A 95 -7.52 -37.09 5.61
CA GLU A 95 -6.95 -37.45 6.90
C GLU A 95 -6.33 -36.26 7.65
N TYR A 96 -5.75 -35.30 6.94
CA TYR A 96 -5.08 -34.17 7.56
C TYR A 96 -6.05 -33.09 8.02
N TRP A 97 -7.05 -32.76 7.18
CA TRP A 97 -7.95 -31.64 7.45
C TRP A 97 -9.30 -32.02 8.02
N PHE A 98 -9.67 -33.29 8.01
CA PHE A 98 -10.96 -33.75 8.51
C PHE A 98 -10.82 -34.80 9.60
N SER A 99 -11.80 -34.85 10.49
CA SER A 99 -12.01 -35.90 11.49
C SER A 99 -13.49 -36.27 11.43
N GLY A 100 -13.79 -37.26 10.59
CA GLY A 100 -15.17 -37.61 10.21
C GLY A 100 -15.81 -36.46 9.43
N ASP A 101 -16.95 -35.94 9.89
CA ASP A 101 -17.69 -34.88 9.23
C ASP A 101 -17.34 -33.44 9.73
N ARG A 102 -16.23 -33.30 10.45
CA ARG A 102 -15.81 -32.02 11.03
C ARG A 102 -14.37 -31.72 10.63
N PRO A 103 -14.01 -30.42 10.53
CA PRO A 103 -12.61 -30.05 10.40
C PRO A 103 -11.78 -30.61 11.56
N SER A 104 -10.62 -31.15 11.27
CA SER A 104 -9.61 -31.50 12.27
C SER A 104 -9.04 -30.25 12.93
N ALA A 105 -8.18 -30.41 13.93
CA ALA A 105 -7.42 -29.30 14.49
C ALA A 105 -6.60 -28.55 13.41
N LYS A 106 -6.04 -29.27 12.44
CA LYS A 106 -5.28 -28.72 11.31
C LYS A 106 -6.17 -28.02 10.27
N GLY A 107 -7.35 -28.56 9.99
CA GLY A 107 -8.37 -27.92 9.17
C GLY A 107 -8.85 -26.62 9.79
N THR A 108 -9.10 -26.62 11.10
CA THR A 108 -9.47 -25.42 11.86
C THR A 108 -8.36 -24.38 11.87
N GLU A 109 -7.09 -24.80 12.04
CA GLU A 109 -5.92 -23.93 11.96
C GLU A 109 -5.86 -23.22 10.60
N PHE A 110 -6.06 -23.96 9.51
CA PHE A 110 -6.04 -23.39 8.16
C PHE A 110 -7.14 -22.34 7.96
N LEU A 111 -8.38 -22.61 8.38
CA LEU A 111 -9.48 -21.64 8.33
C LEU A 111 -9.18 -20.39 9.14
N ASN A 112 -8.61 -20.57 10.35
CA ASN A 112 -8.21 -19.45 11.20
C ASN A 112 -7.08 -18.64 10.58
N LYS A 113 -6.14 -19.23 9.87
CA LYS A 113 -5.08 -18.53 9.14
C LYS A 113 -5.64 -17.64 8.03
N LEU A 114 -6.61 -18.13 7.25
CA LEU A 114 -7.31 -17.36 6.21
C LEU A 114 -8.02 -16.13 6.81
N SER A 115 -8.82 -16.34 7.84
CA SER A 115 -9.56 -15.24 8.49
C SER A 115 -8.64 -14.24 9.20
N SER A 116 -7.59 -14.73 9.88
CA SER A 116 -6.58 -13.88 10.54
C SER A 116 -5.79 -13.05 9.54
N PHE A 117 -5.42 -13.62 8.39
CA PHE A 117 -4.73 -12.88 7.33
C PHE A 117 -5.55 -11.67 6.87
N THR A 118 -6.83 -11.90 6.54
CA THR A 118 -7.73 -10.83 6.11
C THR A 118 -7.91 -9.76 7.19
N ALA A 119 -8.09 -10.17 8.45
CA ALA A 119 -8.23 -9.25 9.58
C ALA A 119 -6.96 -8.42 9.81
N GLN A 120 -5.77 -9.02 9.71
CA GLN A 120 -4.49 -8.35 9.89
C GLN A 120 -4.19 -7.37 8.75
N ILE A 121 -4.53 -7.71 7.51
CA ILE A 121 -4.44 -6.81 6.36
C ILE A 121 -5.32 -5.57 6.60
N LYS A 122 -6.59 -5.78 7.00
CA LYS A 122 -7.52 -4.69 7.32
C LYS A 122 -7.02 -3.79 8.44
N ALA A 123 -6.54 -4.38 9.53
CA ALA A 123 -5.99 -3.64 10.67
C ALA A 123 -4.72 -2.85 10.32
N THR A 124 -3.82 -3.42 9.49
CA THR A 124 -2.57 -2.78 9.10
C THR A 124 -2.79 -1.66 8.10
N GLY A 125 -3.62 -1.89 7.09
CA GLY A 125 -3.92 -0.92 6.03
C GLY A 125 -4.79 0.22 6.52
N GLY A 126 -5.81 -0.08 7.33
CA GLY A 126 -6.77 0.91 7.85
C GLY A 126 -7.37 1.75 6.72
N SER A 127 -7.45 3.06 6.93
CA SER A 127 -7.95 4.02 5.93
C SER A 127 -7.06 4.17 4.68
N SER A 128 -5.89 3.55 4.66
CA SER A 128 -4.99 3.59 3.49
C SER A 128 -5.40 2.60 2.39
N ILE A 129 -6.29 1.64 2.70
CA ILE A 129 -6.89 0.73 1.71
C ILE A 129 -8.28 1.26 1.39
N VAL A 130 -8.56 1.45 0.10
CA VAL A 130 -9.88 1.87 -0.37
C VAL A 130 -10.91 0.78 -0.03
N GLU A 131 -12.11 1.18 0.42
CA GLU A 131 -13.17 0.24 0.85
C GLU A 131 -13.50 -0.81 -0.22
N GLY A 132 -13.55 -0.41 -1.50
CA GLY A 132 -13.80 -1.30 -2.61
C GLY A 132 -12.73 -2.40 -2.76
N GLU A 133 -11.45 -2.06 -2.54
CA GLU A 133 -10.36 -3.04 -2.56
C GLU A 133 -10.45 -3.97 -1.35
N MET A 134 -10.79 -3.44 -0.16
CA MET A 134 -10.97 -4.28 1.02
C MET A 134 -12.08 -5.31 0.84
N LYS A 135 -13.20 -4.92 0.23
CA LYS A 135 -14.30 -5.84 -0.10
C LYS A 135 -13.88 -6.95 -1.07
N LYS A 136 -13.03 -6.64 -2.06
CA LYS A 136 -12.46 -7.66 -2.97
C LYS A 136 -11.58 -8.65 -2.22
N ILE A 137 -10.74 -8.16 -1.30
CA ILE A 137 -9.85 -8.99 -0.48
C ILE A 137 -10.68 -9.89 0.45
N GLU A 138 -11.67 -9.34 1.13
CA GLU A 138 -12.58 -10.11 1.99
C GLU A 138 -13.31 -11.22 1.21
N LYS A 139 -13.75 -10.93 -0.02
CA LYS A 139 -14.39 -11.93 -0.91
C LYS A 139 -13.40 -13.01 -1.35
N ARG A 140 -12.15 -12.63 -1.67
CA ARG A 140 -11.10 -13.53 -2.16
C ARG A 140 -10.72 -14.61 -1.14
N PHE A 141 -10.69 -14.25 0.14
CA PHE A 141 -10.33 -15.15 1.24
C PHE A 141 -11.52 -15.56 2.12
N ALA A 142 -12.75 -15.34 1.65
CA ALA A 142 -13.95 -15.72 2.40
C ALA A 142 -14.05 -17.24 2.55
N THR A 143 -14.34 -17.69 3.77
CA THR A 143 -14.56 -19.10 4.11
C THR A 143 -16.01 -19.37 4.52
N ASN A 144 -16.94 -18.60 3.97
CA ASN A 144 -18.38 -18.76 4.21
C ASN A 144 -18.89 -20.09 3.63
N LYS A 145 -19.96 -20.60 4.22
CA LYS A 145 -20.65 -21.77 3.64
C LYS A 145 -21.03 -21.51 2.20
N VAL A 146 -20.83 -22.49 1.36
CA VAL A 146 -21.17 -22.47 -0.07
C VAL A 146 -22.56 -23.04 -0.25
N LYS A 147 -23.43 -22.31 -0.96
CA LYS A 147 -24.76 -22.79 -1.28
C LYS A 147 -24.67 -23.73 -2.49
N THR A 148 -25.05 -24.99 -2.29
CA THR A 148 -25.18 -26.02 -3.33
C THR A 148 -26.66 -26.40 -3.51
N GLU A 149 -26.96 -27.25 -4.46
CA GLU A 149 -28.31 -27.81 -4.66
C GLU A 149 -28.81 -28.61 -3.44
N ASP A 150 -27.90 -29.30 -2.75
CA ASP A 150 -28.16 -30.12 -1.57
C ASP A 150 -28.16 -29.33 -0.24
N GLY A 151 -27.91 -28.01 -0.28
CA GLY A 151 -27.90 -27.17 0.90
C GLY A 151 -26.62 -26.33 1.11
N ASN A 152 -26.35 -25.93 2.35
CA ASN A 152 -25.18 -25.11 2.70
C ASN A 152 -24.02 -26.00 3.17
N VAL A 153 -23.01 -26.14 2.35
CA VAL A 153 -21.79 -26.92 2.63
C VAL A 153 -20.70 -26.04 3.24
N PRO A 154 -19.99 -26.48 4.29
CA PRO A 154 -18.83 -25.76 4.82
C PRO A 154 -17.78 -25.51 3.73
N TRP A 155 -17.12 -24.35 3.74
CA TRP A 155 -16.17 -23.95 2.70
C TRP A 155 -15.01 -24.97 2.54
N LEU A 156 -14.50 -25.50 3.66
CA LEU A 156 -13.39 -26.45 3.64
C LEU A 156 -13.83 -27.77 2.97
N ASP A 157 -15.02 -28.27 3.33
CA ASP A 157 -15.60 -29.48 2.76
C ASP A 157 -15.82 -29.32 1.25
N TYR A 158 -16.45 -28.21 0.84
CA TYR A 158 -16.72 -27.90 -0.55
C TYR A 158 -15.47 -27.84 -1.41
N ASN A 159 -14.36 -27.36 -0.85
CA ASN A 159 -13.14 -27.13 -1.62
C ASN A 159 -12.16 -28.31 -1.59
N TYR A 160 -12.19 -29.15 -0.57
CA TYR A 160 -11.10 -30.11 -0.36
C TYR A 160 -11.55 -31.53 -0.02
N LYS A 161 -12.73 -31.73 0.57
CA LYS A 161 -13.17 -33.07 1.02
C LYS A 161 -13.44 -33.98 -0.18
N GLY A 162 -12.74 -35.10 -0.24
CA GLY A 162 -12.86 -36.08 -1.32
C GLY A 162 -12.22 -35.64 -2.66
N PHE A 163 -11.46 -34.55 -2.68
CA PHE A 163 -10.77 -34.14 -3.90
C PHE A 163 -9.41 -34.82 -4.06
N PRO A 164 -8.98 -35.14 -5.29
CA PRO A 164 -7.62 -35.60 -5.58
C PRO A 164 -6.58 -34.61 -5.06
N LEU A 165 -5.42 -35.13 -4.64
CA LEU A 165 -4.32 -34.33 -4.13
C LEU A 165 -3.91 -33.24 -5.13
N ILE A 166 -3.86 -33.54 -6.44
CA ILE A 166 -3.53 -32.57 -7.48
C ILE A 166 -4.49 -31.37 -7.49
N ALA A 167 -5.80 -31.60 -7.34
CA ALA A 167 -6.79 -30.53 -7.28
C ALA A 167 -6.60 -29.67 -6.05
N SER A 168 -6.32 -30.28 -4.90
CA SER A 168 -6.07 -29.57 -3.65
C SER A 168 -4.79 -28.72 -3.71
N ILE A 169 -3.70 -29.23 -4.29
CA ILE A 169 -2.46 -28.48 -4.51
C ILE A 169 -2.69 -27.31 -5.48
N THR A 170 -3.51 -27.51 -6.49
CA THR A 170 -3.90 -26.42 -7.43
C THR A 170 -4.66 -25.31 -6.70
N LYS A 171 -5.63 -25.64 -5.84
CA LYS A 171 -6.36 -24.68 -5.01
C LYS A 171 -5.46 -23.94 -4.02
N LEU A 172 -4.49 -24.63 -3.40
CA LEU A 172 -3.48 -23.99 -2.56
C LEU A 172 -2.59 -23.03 -3.36
N SER A 173 -2.22 -23.40 -4.58
CA SER A 173 -1.47 -22.51 -5.48
C SER A 173 -2.29 -21.30 -5.90
N GLN A 174 -3.62 -21.45 -6.08
CA GLN A 174 -4.53 -20.34 -6.30
C GLN A 174 -4.53 -19.38 -5.10
N ILE A 175 -4.59 -19.88 -3.87
CA ILE A 175 -4.49 -19.05 -2.67
C ILE A 175 -3.16 -18.27 -2.65
N GLN A 176 -2.06 -18.88 -3.04
CA GLN A 176 -0.77 -18.18 -3.15
C GLN A 176 -0.79 -17.07 -4.20
N ALA A 177 -1.41 -17.31 -5.36
CA ALA A 177 -1.62 -16.28 -6.38
C ALA A 177 -2.50 -15.14 -5.84
N ASP A 178 -3.56 -15.47 -5.10
CA ASP A 178 -4.46 -14.51 -4.47
C ASP A 178 -3.75 -13.65 -3.41
N ILE A 179 -2.82 -14.23 -2.64
CA ILE A 179 -1.97 -13.47 -1.70
C ILE A 179 -1.10 -12.47 -2.45
N LYS A 180 -0.47 -12.88 -3.56
CA LYS A 180 0.39 -11.99 -4.38
C LYS A 180 -0.40 -10.88 -5.05
N THR A 181 -1.56 -11.20 -5.60
CA THR A 181 -2.47 -10.21 -6.17
C THR A 181 -2.91 -9.20 -5.11
N THR A 182 -3.25 -9.67 -3.91
CA THR A 182 -3.64 -8.81 -2.78
C THR A 182 -2.50 -7.87 -2.36
N GLU A 183 -1.26 -8.38 -2.27
CA GLU A 183 -0.08 -7.55 -1.99
C GLU A 183 0.06 -6.43 -3.03
N SER A 184 -0.02 -6.78 -4.32
CA SER A 184 0.10 -5.83 -5.44
C SER A 184 -1.02 -4.79 -5.45
N ASP A 185 -2.28 -5.23 -5.28
CA ASP A 185 -3.47 -4.36 -5.30
C ASP A 185 -3.38 -3.31 -4.18
N ILE A 186 -3.03 -3.73 -2.97
CA ILE A 186 -2.92 -2.82 -1.81
C ILE A 186 -1.80 -1.82 -2.01
N ILE A 187 -0.61 -2.27 -2.42
CA ILE A 187 0.56 -1.41 -2.60
C ILE A 187 0.27 -0.39 -3.71
N SER A 188 -0.27 -0.85 -4.84
CA SER A 188 -0.64 0.03 -5.96
C SER A 188 -1.70 1.05 -5.54
N GLY A 189 -2.74 0.64 -4.81
CA GLY A 189 -3.78 1.52 -4.30
C GLY A 189 -3.25 2.59 -3.33
N MET A 190 -2.31 2.23 -2.45
CA MET A 190 -1.66 3.18 -1.55
C MET A 190 -0.85 4.26 -2.28
N PHE A 191 -0.18 3.90 -3.38
CA PHE A 191 0.56 4.86 -4.20
C PHE A 191 -0.35 5.68 -5.11
N GLN A 192 -1.38 5.06 -5.69
CA GLN A 192 -2.32 5.75 -6.57
C GLN A 192 -3.10 6.85 -5.83
N SER A 193 -3.48 6.63 -4.59
CA SER A 193 -4.13 7.65 -3.76
C SER A 193 -3.26 8.90 -3.59
N ASP A 194 -1.94 8.75 -3.52
CA ASP A 194 -0.99 9.88 -3.44
C ASP A 194 -0.87 10.63 -4.77
N LEU A 195 -0.88 9.90 -5.89
CA LEU A 195 -0.86 10.52 -7.22
C LEU A 195 -2.15 11.30 -7.49
N VAL A 196 -3.31 10.74 -7.14
CA VAL A 196 -4.60 11.43 -7.27
C VAL A 196 -4.66 12.66 -6.37
N ALA A 197 -4.23 12.56 -5.11
CA ALA A 197 -4.15 13.71 -4.21
C ALA A 197 -3.15 14.76 -4.71
N ALA A 198 -2.04 14.31 -5.33
CA ALA A 198 -1.06 15.22 -5.93
C ALA A 198 -1.57 15.93 -7.19
N ALA A 199 -2.42 15.27 -7.97
CA ALA A 199 -3.03 15.80 -9.19
C ALA A 199 -4.35 16.56 -8.94
N SER A 200 -4.90 16.50 -7.72
CA SER A 200 -6.18 17.14 -7.39
C SER A 200 -6.10 18.66 -7.54
N LEU A 201 -6.98 19.20 -8.36
CA LEU A 201 -7.13 20.65 -8.57
C LEU A 201 -7.73 21.39 -7.34
N THR A 202 -8.33 20.66 -6.40
CA THR A 202 -8.92 21.23 -5.17
C THR A 202 -7.87 21.83 -4.23
N ALA A 203 -6.60 21.47 -4.41
CA ALA A 203 -5.48 22.02 -3.64
C ALA A 203 -4.86 23.28 -4.29
N TYR A 204 -5.39 23.76 -5.42
CA TYR A 204 -4.92 24.98 -6.06
C TYR A 204 -5.80 26.18 -5.68
N GLN A 205 -5.16 27.28 -5.29
CA GLN A 205 -5.83 28.55 -5.07
C GLN A 205 -5.29 29.60 -6.04
N PRO A 206 -6.17 30.43 -6.64
CA PRO A 206 -5.74 31.54 -7.43
C PRO A 206 -5.12 32.61 -6.52
N ILE A 207 -3.92 33.04 -6.86
CA ILE A 207 -3.21 34.15 -6.21
C ILE A 207 -3.14 35.27 -7.21
N VAL A 208 -3.72 36.43 -6.88
CA VAL A 208 -3.63 37.63 -7.71
C VAL A 208 -2.36 38.38 -7.32
N VAL A 209 -1.49 38.57 -8.28
CA VAL A 209 -0.26 39.36 -8.12
C VAL A 209 -0.38 40.59 -9.01
N PRO A 210 -0.72 41.75 -8.46
CA PRO A 210 -0.77 43.01 -9.22
C PRO A 210 0.64 43.44 -9.64
N ASP A 211 0.76 44.11 -10.79
CA ASP A 211 2.05 44.60 -11.27
C ASP A 211 2.57 45.78 -10.43
N LYS A 212 1.66 46.47 -9.72
CA LYS A 212 1.96 47.53 -8.77
C LYS A 212 1.18 47.33 -7.47
N THR A 213 1.71 47.83 -6.38
CA THR A 213 1.07 47.75 -5.05
C THR A 213 0.07 48.88 -4.78
N ALA A 214 0.04 49.91 -5.63
CA ALA A 214 -0.91 51.03 -5.55
C ALA A 214 -1.27 51.50 -6.95
N PHE A 215 -2.52 51.96 -7.14
CA PHE A 215 -3.05 52.50 -8.37
C PHE A 215 -3.78 53.82 -8.06
N PHE A 216 -3.65 54.80 -8.92
CA PHE A 216 -4.38 56.07 -8.82
C PHE A 216 -5.79 55.94 -9.42
N GLN A 217 -6.68 56.84 -9.03
CA GLN A 217 -8.03 56.88 -9.57
C GLN A 217 -8.00 57.08 -11.10
N GLY A 218 -8.63 56.18 -11.86
CA GLY A 218 -8.64 56.16 -13.33
C GLY A 218 -7.47 55.41 -13.97
N GLU A 219 -6.50 54.90 -13.22
CA GLU A 219 -5.42 54.07 -13.74
C GLU A 219 -5.90 52.64 -14.02
N THR A 220 -5.38 52.02 -15.09
CA THR A 220 -5.69 50.63 -15.42
C THR A 220 -4.96 49.70 -14.47
N VAL A 221 -5.71 48.82 -13.78
CA VAL A 221 -5.16 47.78 -12.92
C VAL A 221 -4.70 46.63 -13.76
N THR A 222 -3.40 46.31 -13.71
CA THR A 222 -2.79 45.18 -14.40
C THR A 222 -2.12 44.25 -13.39
N GLY A 223 -2.06 42.96 -13.71
CA GLY A 223 -1.46 41.96 -12.84
C GLY A 223 -1.53 40.56 -13.45
N LYS A 224 -1.07 39.58 -12.69
CA LYS A 224 -1.04 38.14 -13.06
C LYS A 224 -1.87 37.36 -12.08
N ILE A 225 -2.53 36.32 -12.58
CA ILE A 225 -3.17 35.29 -11.74
C ILE A 225 -2.29 34.04 -11.78
N ILE A 226 -1.82 33.61 -10.63
CA ILE A 226 -0.99 32.44 -10.47
C ILE A 226 -1.81 31.37 -9.72
N LEU A 227 -1.78 30.15 -10.19
CA LEU A 227 -2.34 29.01 -9.45
C LEU A 227 -1.28 28.48 -8.47
N GLY A 228 -1.45 28.81 -7.20
CA GLY A 228 -0.63 28.28 -6.12
C GLY A 228 -1.20 27.00 -5.57
N LYS A 229 -0.37 25.97 -5.40
CA LYS A 229 -0.79 24.72 -4.75
C LYS A 229 -0.74 24.89 -3.24
N PHE A 230 -1.88 24.66 -2.59
CA PHE A 230 -2.02 24.67 -1.13
C PHE A 230 -2.07 23.24 -0.59
N ASP A 231 -1.23 22.94 0.40
CA ASP A 231 -1.25 21.65 1.12
C ASP A 231 -1.43 21.92 2.62
N PRO A 232 -2.62 21.63 3.18
CA PRO A 232 -2.90 21.87 4.60
C PRO A 232 -2.06 21.02 5.54
N ASN A 233 -1.44 19.96 5.03
CA ASN A 233 -0.57 19.07 5.82
C ASN A 233 0.90 19.50 5.78
N LEU A 234 1.23 20.53 5.02
CA LEU A 234 2.59 21.04 4.93
C LEU A 234 2.90 21.85 6.20
N VAL A 235 3.88 21.38 6.97
CA VAL A 235 4.41 22.12 8.13
C VAL A 235 5.72 22.75 7.72
N ALA A 236 5.74 24.08 7.64
CA ALA A 236 6.99 24.82 7.44
C ALA A 236 7.86 24.71 8.70
N LYS A 237 9.16 24.43 8.54
CA LYS A 237 10.12 24.33 9.65
C LYS A 237 10.27 25.68 10.36
N SER A 238 10.30 26.75 9.63
CA SER A 238 10.30 28.12 10.11
C SER A 238 9.81 29.06 9.03
N VAL A 239 9.09 30.12 9.42
CA VAL A 239 8.71 31.22 8.56
C VAL A 239 9.13 32.50 9.28
N ILE A 240 9.88 33.35 8.60
CA ILE A 240 10.35 34.63 9.14
C ILE A 240 9.85 35.74 8.21
N VAL A 241 9.23 36.74 8.77
CA VAL A 241 8.75 37.95 8.05
C VAL A 241 9.28 39.17 8.78
N ASN A 242 9.99 40.03 8.07
CA ASN A 242 10.64 41.22 8.64
C ASN A 242 11.49 40.92 9.91
N GLY A 243 12.21 39.79 9.89
CA GLY A 243 13.03 39.35 11.01
C GLY A 243 12.25 38.71 12.17
N GLN A 244 10.94 38.64 12.12
CA GLN A 244 10.12 38.00 13.16
C GLN A 244 9.67 36.60 12.74
N SER A 245 9.74 35.65 13.67
CA SER A 245 9.26 34.30 13.45
C SER A 245 7.72 34.29 13.46
N VAL A 246 7.13 33.72 12.41
CA VAL A 246 5.68 33.58 12.24
C VAL A 246 5.29 32.11 12.29
N LYS A 247 4.27 31.81 13.08
CA LYS A 247 3.76 30.44 13.19
C LYS A 247 3.02 30.04 11.91
N ALA A 248 3.44 28.90 11.34
CA ALA A 248 2.74 28.30 10.20
C ALA A 248 1.77 27.23 10.70
N GLU A 249 0.49 27.33 10.32
CA GLU A 249 -0.55 26.37 10.65
C GLU A 249 -1.30 25.98 9.37
N ALA A 250 -1.59 24.70 9.22
CA ALA A 250 -2.33 24.18 8.07
C ALA A 250 -1.80 24.66 6.71
N GLY A 251 -0.48 24.70 6.52
CA GLY A 251 0.15 25.11 5.27
C GLY A 251 0.15 26.62 5.00
N GLN A 252 -0.26 27.46 5.97
CA GLN A 252 -0.30 28.92 5.85
C GLN A 252 0.44 29.57 7.02
N ALA A 253 1.11 30.69 6.76
CA ALA A 253 1.65 31.57 7.79
C ALA A 253 0.91 32.90 7.72
N LYS A 254 0.20 33.26 8.78
CA LYS A 254 -0.48 34.56 8.89
C LYS A 254 0.42 35.55 9.62
N PHE A 255 0.73 36.63 8.98
CA PHE A 255 1.51 37.71 9.60
C PHE A 255 0.67 39.00 9.68
N SER A 256 0.99 39.84 10.65
CA SER A 256 0.46 41.17 10.77
C SER A 256 1.53 42.11 11.34
N PHE A 257 1.62 43.30 10.76
CA PHE A 257 2.47 44.36 11.28
C PHE A 257 1.86 45.71 10.94
N GLY A 258 2.19 46.73 11.72
CA GLY A 258 1.71 48.11 11.46
C GLY A 258 2.34 48.71 10.23
N ALA A 259 1.53 49.34 9.39
CA ALA A 259 2.00 50.01 8.16
C ALA A 259 3.01 51.17 8.44
N GLY A 260 2.97 51.76 9.63
CA GLY A 260 3.86 52.87 10.04
C GLY A 260 3.61 54.14 9.25
N SER A 261 4.66 54.96 9.00
CA SER A 261 4.59 56.22 8.25
C SER A 261 4.36 55.96 6.76
N VAL A 262 3.79 56.93 6.06
CA VAL A 262 3.61 56.94 4.59
C VAL A 262 4.97 56.83 3.89
N GLY A 263 5.09 55.94 2.91
CA GLY A 263 6.28 55.71 2.11
C GLY A 263 6.42 54.27 1.67
N GLU A 264 7.37 53.99 0.80
CA GLU A 264 7.72 52.61 0.40
C GLU A 264 8.35 51.84 1.54
N LYS A 265 7.90 50.62 1.74
CA LYS A 265 8.45 49.67 2.73
C LYS A 265 8.62 48.32 2.11
N GLU A 266 9.81 47.77 2.29
CA GLU A 266 10.11 46.43 1.84
C GLU A 266 9.67 45.41 2.90
N ILE A 267 8.98 44.38 2.47
CA ILE A 267 8.65 43.22 3.29
C ILE A 267 9.62 42.10 2.93
N THR A 268 10.45 41.72 3.89
CA THR A 268 11.48 40.68 3.74
C THR A 268 11.05 39.38 4.40
N GLY A 269 11.47 38.26 3.83
CA GLY A 269 11.12 36.94 4.39
C GLY A 269 11.94 35.82 3.83
#